data_9008ee44c2f1d41f216c691ca4da0fdb
#
_entry.id   9008ee44c2f1d41f216c691ca4da0fdb
#
_cell.length_a   1.000
_cell.length_b   1.000
_cell.length_c   1.000
_cell.angle_alpha   90.00
_cell.angle_beta   90.00
_cell.angle_gamma   90.00
#
_symmetry.space_group_name_H-M   'P 1'
#
loop_
_entity.id
_entity.type
_entity.pdbx_description
1 polymer ?
#
loop_
_entity_poly.entity_id
_entity_poly.type
_entity_poly.pdbx_seq_one_letter_code
_entity_poly.pdbx_strand_id
1 'polypeptide(L)'
;MIVTEHLWRNYGTRPAVIDLNLRVERGEILGFLGPNGAGKSTTVKILTGLIRPSSGRAQVAGFDIVEHPIDAKRRLGYVPEAGALYEGLTASEYLELLGCLHHLDHSVLVSRRGELFELFGLTGDQHRRLHEFSKGMRQKVLFAAALIHSPEVLFLDEPLDGLDVNAAMVVKEVLKQLASQGKTILFCSHILDVVERMCTRIVIINKGRQIANGTAEEIRRTTGAATLEAAFSHLTGSRDAAGVAQRVVTAIERT
;
A
#
# COMPACT_ATOMS: atom_id res chain seq x y z
N MET A 1 2.30 2.25 -15.62
CA MET A 1 3.50 2.47 -14.77
C MET A 1 3.88 1.22 -13.97
N ILE A 2 2.92 0.39 -13.56
CA ILE A 2 3.18 -0.94 -13.00
C ILE A 2 2.65 -1.97 -13.99
N VAL A 3 3.46 -2.97 -14.34
CA VAL A 3 3.06 -4.06 -15.24
C VAL A 3 3.53 -5.37 -14.65
N THR A 4 2.65 -6.38 -14.60
CA THR A 4 3.04 -7.76 -14.31
C THR A 4 2.52 -8.68 -15.41
N GLU A 5 3.34 -9.64 -15.80
CA GLU A 5 3.02 -10.62 -16.85
C GLU A 5 3.30 -12.01 -16.31
N HIS A 6 2.24 -12.81 -16.19
CA HIS A 6 2.29 -14.18 -15.68
C HIS A 6 3.12 -14.29 -14.39
N LEU A 7 2.88 -13.36 -13.45
CA LEU A 7 3.68 -13.26 -12.22
C LEU A 7 3.31 -14.37 -11.25
N TRP A 8 4.33 -15.10 -10.78
CA TRP A 8 4.19 -16.17 -9.81
C TRP A 8 5.14 -16.00 -8.62
N ARG A 9 4.67 -16.41 -7.46
CA ARG A 9 5.52 -16.57 -6.28
C ARG A 9 5.09 -17.78 -5.47
N ASN A 10 6.06 -18.69 -5.25
CA ASN A 10 5.91 -19.88 -4.43
C ASN A 10 6.80 -19.78 -3.19
N TYR A 11 6.31 -20.24 -2.05
CA TYR A 11 7.08 -20.51 -0.84
C TYR A 11 7.09 -22.02 -0.62
N GLY A 12 8.17 -22.68 -1.04
CA GLY A 12 8.20 -24.13 -1.16
C GLY A 12 7.09 -24.63 -2.10
N THR A 13 6.22 -25.48 -1.60
CA THR A 13 5.08 -26.03 -2.35
C THR A 13 3.83 -25.13 -2.32
N ARG A 14 3.83 -24.07 -1.49
CA ARG A 14 2.67 -23.18 -1.33
C ARG A 14 2.74 -21.99 -2.28
N PRO A 15 1.85 -21.89 -3.27
CA PRO A 15 1.76 -20.70 -4.11
C PRO A 15 1.12 -19.54 -3.34
N ALA A 16 1.75 -18.36 -3.41
CA ALA A 16 1.27 -17.12 -2.80
C ALA A 16 0.79 -16.11 -3.83
N VAL A 17 1.36 -16.12 -5.04
CA VAL A 17 0.90 -15.35 -6.21
C VAL A 17 0.86 -16.31 -7.39
N ILE A 18 -0.27 -16.32 -8.11
CA ILE A 18 -0.57 -17.30 -9.15
C ILE A 18 -1.03 -16.54 -10.40
N ASP A 19 -0.17 -16.51 -11.43
CA ASP A 19 -0.49 -15.97 -12.75
C ASP A 19 -1.09 -14.56 -12.71
N LEU A 20 -0.49 -13.66 -11.91
CA LEU A 20 -0.99 -12.31 -11.77
C LEU A 20 -0.58 -11.46 -12.97
N ASN A 21 -1.59 -11.00 -13.70
CA ASN A 21 -1.45 -10.08 -14.81
C ASN A 21 -2.09 -8.74 -14.40
N LEU A 22 -1.27 -7.73 -14.15
CA LEU A 22 -1.69 -6.44 -13.64
C LEU A 22 -1.08 -5.33 -14.50
N ARG A 23 -1.87 -4.31 -14.80
CA ARG A 23 -1.42 -3.08 -15.44
C ARG A 23 -2.01 -1.90 -14.71
N VAL A 24 -1.16 -0.97 -14.26
CA VAL A 24 -1.57 0.27 -13.58
C VAL A 24 -0.99 1.44 -14.35
N GLU A 25 -1.85 2.36 -14.74
CA GLU A 25 -1.47 3.48 -15.60
C GLU A 25 -0.98 4.68 -14.78
N ARG A 26 -0.43 5.68 -15.49
CA ARG A 26 -0.03 6.95 -14.85
C ARG A 26 -1.27 7.68 -14.31
N GLY A 27 -1.12 8.26 -13.11
CA GLY A 27 -2.20 9.00 -12.48
C GLY A 27 -3.31 8.14 -11.89
N GLU A 28 -3.15 6.82 -11.91
CA GLU A 28 -4.11 5.88 -11.36
C GLU A 28 -3.86 5.61 -9.88
N ILE A 29 -4.92 5.60 -9.08
CA ILE A 29 -4.94 5.03 -7.73
C ILE A 29 -5.62 3.67 -7.82
N LEU A 30 -4.83 2.60 -7.83
CA LEU A 30 -5.33 1.24 -7.85
C LEU A 30 -5.54 0.73 -6.43
N GLY A 31 -6.78 0.38 -6.07
CA GLY A 31 -7.10 -0.39 -4.87
C GLY A 31 -6.75 -1.86 -5.06
N PHE A 32 -5.87 -2.40 -4.21
CA PHE A 32 -5.45 -3.80 -4.28
C PHE A 32 -5.94 -4.55 -3.05
N LEU A 33 -7.05 -5.26 -3.19
CA LEU A 33 -7.82 -5.84 -2.11
C LEU A 33 -7.70 -7.36 -2.06
N GLY A 34 -8.00 -7.93 -0.91
CA GLY A 34 -8.08 -9.38 -0.72
C GLY A 34 -8.06 -9.74 0.77
N PRO A 35 -8.55 -10.92 1.16
CA PRO A 35 -8.49 -11.38 2.53
C PRO A 35 -7.04 -11.59 3.00
N ASN A 36 -6.85 -11.83 4.30
CA ASN A 36 -5.55 -12.16 4.84
C ASN A 36 -5.02 -13.46 4.21
N GLY A 37 -3.74 -13.43 3.79
CA GLY A 37 -3.13 -14.54 3.06
C GLY A 37 -3.50 -14.65 1.58
N ALA A 38 -4.24 -13.68 1.01
CA ALA A 38 -4.59 -13.67 -0.42
C ALA A 38 -3.40 -13.44 -1.36
N GLY A 39 -2.26 -12.93 -0.84
CA GLY A 39 -1.06 -12.65 -1.63
C GLY A 39 -0.74 -11.16 -1.80
N LYS A 40 -1.50 -10.23 -1.17
CA LYS A 40 -1.30 -8.77 -1.28
C LYS A 40 0.14 -8.35 -0.94
N SER A 41 0.55 -8.54 0.30
CA SER A 41 1.89 -8.13 0.76
C SER A 41 3.01 -8.88 0.04
N THR A 42 2.77 -10.13 -0.42
CA THR A 42 3.73 -10.84 -1.29
C THR A 42 3.88 -10.14 -2.63
N THR A 43 2.76 -9.74 -3.26
CA THR A 43 2.79 -9.00 -4.54
C THR A 43 3.50 -7.65 -4.37
N VAL A 44 3.18 -6.88 -3.32
CA VAL A 44 3.85 -5.62 -3.02
C VAL A 44 5.35 -5.82 -2.80
N LYS A 45 5.77 -6.83 -2.03
CA LYS A 45 7.19 -7.15 -1.82
C LYS A 45 7.92 -7.51 -3.10
N ILE A 46 7.27 -8.16 -4.06
CA ILE A 46 7.84 -8.42 -5.38
C ILE A 46 8.01 -7.10 -6.13
N LEU A 47 6.95 -6.31 -6.25
CA LEU A 47 6.94 -5.05 -7.00
C LEU A 47 7.92 -4.00 -6.44
N THR A 48 8.17 -4.02 -5.12
CA THR A 48 9.17 -3.17 -4.48
C THR A 48 10.60 -3.75 -4.51
N GLY A 49 10.78 -4.92 -5.12
CA GLY A 49 12.08 -5.58 -5.23
C GLY A 49 12.66 -6.08 -3.91
N LEU A 50 11.80 -6.33 -2.90
CA LEU A 50 12.20 -6.94 -1.63
C LEU A 50 12.35 -8.46 -1.75
N ILE A 51 11.56 -9.09 -2.63
CA ILE A 51 11.67 -10.52 -2.95
C ILE A 51 11.60 -10.71 -4.46
N ARG A 52 12.28 -11.73 -4.97
CA ARG A 52 12.21 -12.09 -6.40
C ARG A 52 10.95 -12.90 -6.70
N PRO A 53 10.33 -12.74 -7.88
CA PRO A 53 9.29 -13.65 -8.34
C PRO A 53 9.86 -15.07 -8.55
N SER A 54 8.99 -16.09 -8.52
CA SER A 54 9.38 -17.46 -8.90
C SER A 54 9.40 -17.64 -10.41
N SER A 55 8.50 -16.96 -11.13
CA SER A 55 8.45 -16.87 -12.59
C SER A 55 7.59 -15.68 -13.02
N GLY A 56 7.55 -15.39 -14.30
CA GLY A 56 6.90 -14.23 -14.88
C GLY A 56 7.77 -12.98 -14.78
N ARG A 57 7.20 -11.82 -15.14
CA ARG A 57 7.88 -10.53 -15.16
C ARG A 57 7.11 -9.48 -14.38
N ALA A 58 7.83 -8.51 -13.85
CA ALA A 58 7.22 -7.31 -13.26
C ALA A 58 8.07 -6.08 -13.57
N GLN A 59 7.42 -5.00 -13.95
CA GLN A 59 8.04 -3.71 -14.23
C GLN A 59 7.40 -2.62 -13.38
N VAL A 60 8.23 -1.72 -12.88
CA VAL A 60 7.82 -0.52 -12.13
C VAL A 60 8.52 0.69 -12.75
N ALA A 61 7.75 1.71 -13.08
CA ALA A 61 8.22 2.93 -13.74
C ALA A 61 9.01 2.64 -15.04
N GLY A 62 8.68 1.56 -15.76
CA GLY A 62 9.33 1.13 -17.00
C GLY A 62 10.57 0.26 -16.80
N PHE A 63 10.98 -0.05 -15.57
CA PHE A 63 12.14 -0.86 -15.25
C PHE A 63 11.74 -2.24 -14.74
N ASP A 64 12.34 -3.29 -15.28
CA ASP A 64 12.19 -4.65 -14.75
C ASP A 64 12.82 -4.73 -13.35
N ILE A 65 12.04 -5.23 -12.39
CA ILE A 65 12.45 -5.28 -10.98
C ILE A 65 13.57 -6.29 -10.68
N VAL A 66 13.85 -7.21 -11.59
CA VAL A 66 14.90 -8.23 -11.45
C VAL A 66 16.16 -7.83 -12.21
N GLU A 67 16.01 -7.30 -13.42
CA GLU A 67 17.12 -6.91 -14.31
C GLU A 67 17.67 -5.52 -13.93
N HIS A 68 16.77 -4.59 -13.54
CA HIS A 68 17.10 -3.20 -13.22
C HIS A 68 16.56 -2.76 -11.82
N PRO A 69 16.91 -3.50 -10.74
CA PRO A 69 16.29 -3.28 -9.42
C PRO A 69 16.61 -1.91 -8.82
N ILE A 70 17.77 -1.35 -9.09
CA ILE A 70 18.17 -0.04 -8.56
C ILE A 70 17.39 1.08 -9.25
N ASP A 71 17.23 1.00 -10.58
CA ASP A 71 16.49 2.01 -11.34
C ASP A 71 15.00 2.00 -10.98
N ALA A 72 14.41 0.82 -10.76
CA ALA A 72 13.05 0.68 -10.24
C ALA A 72 12.92 1.29 -8.84
N LYS A 73 13.84 0.96 -7.91
CA LYS A 73 13.82 1.45 -6.52
C LYS A 73 13.98 2.96 -6.42
N ARG A 74 14.77 3.58 -7.29
CA ARG A 74 14.93 5.05 -7.32
C ARG A 74 13.65 5.79 -7.65
N ARG A 75 12.68 5.13 -8.31
CA ARG A 75 11.44 5.73 -8.81
C ARG A 75 10.21 5.34 -8.00
N LEU A 76 10.35 4.47 -7.01
CA LEU A 76 9.25 4.05 -6.15
C LEU A 76 9.42 4.50 -4.71
N GLY A 77 8.30 4.85 -4.08
CA GLY A 77 8.18 5.00 -2.64
C GLY A 77 7.36 3.85 -2.07
N TYR A 78 7.69 3.41 -0.86
CA TYR A 78 6.98 2.31 -0.21
C TYR A 78 6.68 2.63 1.25
N VAL A 79 5.41 2.51 1.62
CA VAL A 79 4.91 2.56 3.00
C VAL A 79 4.43 1.16 3.36
N PRO A 80 5.18 0.39 4.16
CA PRO A 80 4.80 -0.96 4.58
C PRO A 80 3.77 -0.94 5.71
N GLU A 81 2.95 -2.00 5.83
CA GLU A 81 2.01 -2.22 6.93
C GLU A 81 2.70 -2.23 8.30
N ALA A 82 3.80 -2.95 8.41
CA ALA A 82 4.66 -2.98 9.59
C ALA A 82 6.03 -2.41 9.22
N GLY A 83 6.18 -1.10 9.40
CA GLY A 83 7.41 -0.40 9.05
C GLY A 83 8.53 -0.68 10.03
N ALA A 84 9.58 -1.35 9.58
CA ALA A 84 10.84 -1.38 10.29
C ALA A 84 11.57 -0.06 10.07
N LEU A 85 11.45 0.87 11.00
CA LEU A 85 12.27 2.07 11.07
C LEU A 85 13.59 1.75 11.78
N TYR A 86 14.65 2.46 11.45
CA TYR A 86 15.89 2.44 12.24
C TYR A 86 15.65 3.18 13.57
N GLU A 87 15.15 2.46 14.56
CA GLU A 87 14.65 2.98 15.82
C GLU A 87 15.68 3.83 16.61
N GLY A 88 16.96 3.59 16.39
CA GLY A 88 18.06 4.36 16.98
C GLY A 88 18.30 5.72 16.35
N LEU A 89 17.78 5.99 15.16
CA LEU A 89 17.88 7.28 14.49
C LEU A 89 16.78 8.22 14.96
N THR A 90 17.04 9.54 14.86
CA THR A 90 15.99 10.56 14.92
C THR A 90 15.22 10.59 13.60
N ALA A 91 14.03 11.19 13.60
CA ALA A 91 13.24 11.34 12.37
C ALA A 91 14.02 12.15 11.30
N SER A 92 14.76 13.18 11.71
CA SER A 92 15.60 13.98 10.84
C SER A 92 16.73 13.15 10.21
N GLU A 93 17.50 12.40 11.02
CA GLU A 93 18.58 11.53 10.56
C GLU A 93 18.07 10.43 9.62
N TYR A 94 16.89 9.89 9.89
CA TYR A 94 16.27 8.87 9.04
C TYR A 94 15.92 9.39 7.64
N LEU A 95 15.28 10.58 7.55
CA LEU A 95 14.99 11.19 6.26
C LEU A 95 16.28 11.63 5.53
N GLU A 96 17.28 12.09 6.27
CA GLU A 96 18.59 12.45 5.72
C GLU A 96 19.30 11.24 5.10
N LEU A 97 19.31 10.10 5.81
CA LEU A 97 19.85 8.84 5.31
C LEU A 97 19.19 8.45 3.98
N LEU A 98 17.85 8.50 3.92
CA LEU A 98 17.12 8.15 2.69
C LEU A 98 17.38 9.14 1.56
N GLY A 99 17.43 10.43 1.84
CA GLY A 99 17.78 11.43 0.85
C GLY A 99 19.17 11.22 0.26
N CYS A 100 20.15 10.89 1.10
CA CYS A 100 21.51 10.54 0.65
C CYS A 100 21.53 9.27 -0.21
N LEU A 101 20.77 8.21 0.18
CA LEU A 101 20.66 6.98 -0.60
C LEU A 101 20.01 7.19 -1.97
N HIS A 102 19.13 8.19 -2.08
CA HIS A 102 18.52 8.59 -3.34
C HIS A 102 19.32 9.67 -4.08
N HIS A 103 20.51 10.04 -3.59
CA HIS A 103 21.39 11.06 -4.19
C HIS A 103 20.73 12.44 -4.35
N LEU A 104 19.89 12.84 -3.40
CA LEU A 104 19.29 14.17 -3.41
C LEU A 104 20.36 15.24 -3.08
N ASP A 105 20.28 16.37 -3.77
CA ASP A 105 21.06 17.54 -3.41
C ASP A 105 20.72 17.99 -1.99
N HIS A 106 21.74 18.37 -1.21
CA HIS A 106 21.56 18.70 0.20
C HIS A 106 20.53 19.83 0.42
N SER A 107 20.53 20.86 -0.42
CA SER A 107 19.56 21.96 -0.33
C SER A 107 18.12 21.49 -0.57
N VAL A 108 17.92 20.62 -1.56
CA VAL A 108 16.60 20.02 -1.87
C VAL A 108 16.14 19.12 -0.73
N LEU A 109 17.05 18.31 -0.18
CA LEU A 109 16.75 17.43 0.96
C LEU A 109 16.32 18.22 2.20
N VAL A 110 17.06 19.26 2.57
CA VAL A 110 16.76 20.11 3.74
C VAL A 110 15.39 20.78 3.59
N SER A 111 15.11 21.37 2.41
CA SER A 111 13.82 22.02 2.13
C SER A 111 12.65 21.01 2.24
N ARG A 112 12.73 19.90 1.50
CA ARG A 112 11.65 18.89 1.51
C ARG A 112 11.44 18.26 2.88
N ARG A 113 12.51 17.98 3.60
CA ARG A 113 12.42 17.45 4.95
C ARG A 113 11.65 18.40 5.87
N GLY A 114 11.99 19.70 5.83
CA GLY A 114 11.28 20.73 6.59
C GLY A 114 9.79 20.78 6.24
N GLU A 115 9.46 20.86 4.96
CA GLU A 115 8.08 20.87 4.46
C GLU A 115 7.30 19.62 4.86
N LEU A 116 7.90 18.43 4.76
CA LEU A 116 7.25 17.17 5.14
C LEU A 116 7.03 17.10 6.67
N PHE A 117 7.97 17.57 7.48
CA PHE A 117 7.76 17.61 8.93
C PHE A 117 6.67 18.61 9.32
N GLU A 118 6.60 19.76 8.69
CA GLU A 118 5.52 20.72 8.89
C GLU A 118 4.16 20.11 8.49
N LEU A 119 4.07 19.55 7.29
CA LEU A 119 2.85 18.92 6.76
C LEU A 119 2.30 17.81 7.68
N PHE A 120 3.19 16.99 8.24
CA PHE A 120 2.80 15.89 9.12
C PHE A 120 2.76 16.27 10.60
N GLY A 121 3.03 17.54 10.95
CA GLY A 121 3.04 18.02 12.34
C GLY A 121 4.14 17.38 13.18
N LEU A 122 5.32 17.14 12.60
CA LEU A 122 6.46 16.49 13.24
C LEU A 122 7.62 17.46 13.52
N THR A 123 7.49 18.75 13.21
CA THR A 123 8.57 19.74 13.33
C THR A 123 9.17 19.79 14.74
N GLY A 124 8.33 19.72 15.79
CA GLY A 124 8.78 19.72 17.19
C GLY A 124 9.46 18.43 17.64
N ASP A 125 9.23 17.32 16.92
CA ASP A 125 9.71 15.99 17.28
C ASP A 125 10.86 15.50 16.38
N GLN A 126 11.30 16.26 15.39
CA GLN A 126 12.25 15.84 14.35
C GLN A 126 13.60 15.34 14.90
N HIS A 127 14.00 15.80 16.10
CA HIS A 127 15.25 15.41 16.77
C HIS A 127 15.06 14.33 17.84
N ARG A 128 13.84 13.86 18.06
CA ARG A 128 13.56 12.71 18.93
C ARG A 128 13.84 11.42 18.21
N ARG A 129 14.24 10.38 18.95
CA ARG A 129 14.52 9.05 18.40
C ARG A 129 13.23 8.33 18.01
N LEU A 130 13.27 7.55 16.92
CA LEU A 130 12.10 6.88 16.37
C LEU A 130 11.49 5.82 17.31
N HIS A 131 12.28 5.23 18.22
CA HIS A 131 11.73 4.32 19.24
C HIS A 131 10.79 5.00 20.23
N GLU A 132 10.90 6.33 20.41
CA GLU A 132 10.03 7.12 21.29
C GLU A 132 8.71 7.54 20.63
N PHE A 133 8.56 7.30 19.31
CA PHE A 133 7.41 7.73 18.54
C PHE A 133 6.22 6.79 18.75
N SER A 134 5.01 7.37 18.83
CA SER A 134 3.77 6.61 18.76
C SER A 134 3.62 5.92 17.39
N LYS A 135 2.74 4.93 17.29
CA LYS A 135 2.44 4.27 16.02
C LYS A 135 2.09 5.27 14.91
N GLY A 136 1.23 6.25 15.21
CA GLY A 136 0.82 7.27 14.25
C GLY A 136 1.97 8.19 13.84
N MET A 137 2.85 8.59 14.76
CA MET A 137 4.03 9.38 14.43
C MET A 137 5.00 8.57 13.54
N ARG A 138 5.22 7.29 13.82
CA ARG A 138 6.02 6.40 12.96
C ARG A 138 5.43 6.29 11.56
N GLN A 139 4.10 6.18 11.45
CA GLN A 139 3.42 6.13 10.17
C GLN A 139 3.62 7.43 9.36
N LYS A 140 3.54 8.59 10.01
CA LYS A 140 3.83 9.90 9.38
C LYS A 140 5.28 9.97 8.86
N VAL A 141 6.25 9.47 9.63
CA VAL A 141 7.66 9.39 9.18
C VAL A 141 7.82 8.45 7.99
N LEU A 142 7.13 7.30 7.96
CA LEU A 142 7.13 6.39 6.81
C LEU A 142 6.59 7.06 5.55
N PHE A 143 5.52 7.86 5.67
CA PHE A 143 5.03 8.66 4.56
C PHE A 143 6.06 9.69 4.08
N ALA A 144 6.62 10.47 5.00
CA ALA A 144 7.66 11.44 4.66
C ALA A 144 8.85 10.75 3.94
N ALA A 145 9.27 9.60 4.44
CA ALA A 145 10.33 8.78 3.88
C ALA A 145 10.02 8.29 2.46
N ALA A 146 8.79 7.83 2.24
CA ALA A 146 8.35 7.36 0.93
C ALA A 146 8.24 8.50 -0.10
N LEU A 147 8.07 9.76 0.34
CA LEU A 147 7.87 10.93 -0.52
C LEU A 147 9.14 11.76 -0.73
N ILE A 148 10.16 11.65 0.13
CA ILE A 148 11.31 12.56 0.17
C ILE A 148 12.03 12.68 -1.18
N HIS A 149 12.12 11.61 -1.96
CA HIS A 149 12.78 11.54 -3.26
C HIS A 149 11.85 11.75 -4.46
N SER A 150 10.59 12.18 -4.21
CA SER A 150 9.57 12.45 -5.24
C SER A 150 9.34 11.28 -6.22
N PRO A 151 8.95 10.10 -5.74
CA PRO A 151 8.80 8.91 -6.56
C PRO A 151 7.75 9.08 -7.67
N GLU A 152 7.87 8.24 -8.72
CA GLU A 152 6.86 8.14 -9.78
C GLU A 152 5.73 7.17 -9.41
N VAL A 153 6.05 6.17 -8.57
CA VAL A 153 5.13 5.11 -8.14
C VAL A 153 5.15 5.00 -6.62
N LEU A 154 3.98 4.92 -6.01
CA LEU A 154 3.83 4.70 -4.57
C LEU A 154 3.16 3.35 -4.31
N PHE A 155 3.77 2.55 -3.44
CA PHE A 155 3.19 1.34 -2.87
C PHE A 155 2.83 1.61 -1.42
N LEU A 156 1.56 1.46 -1.09
CA LEU A 156 1.01 1.79 0.22
C LEU A 156 0.29 0.56 0.78
N ASP A 157 0.87 -0.05 1.82
CA ASP A 157 0.30 -1.23 2.49
C ASP A 157 -0.27 -0.79 3.84
N GLU A 158 -1.61 -0.76 3.97
CA GLU A 158 -2.38 -0.25 5.11
C GLU A 158 -1.94 1.15 5.58
N PRO A 159 -1.84 2.14 4.67
CA PRO A 159 -1.15 3.39 4.95
C PRO A 159 -1.84 4.28 5.99
N LEU A 160 -3.14 4.11 6.23
CA LEU A 160 -3.90 4.94 7.17
C LEU A 160 -3.95 4.36 8.58
N ASP A 161 -3.39 3.15 8.78
CA ASP A 161 -3.43 2.49 10.09
C ASP A 161 -2.59 3.26 11.13
N GLY A 162 -3.22 3.51 12.29
CA GLY A 162 -2.61 4.26 13.38
C GLY A 162 -2.59 5.78 13.22
N LEU A 163 -3.07 6.34 12.11
CA LEU A 163 -3.24 7.78 11.95
C LEU A 163 -4.51 8.27 12.64
N ASP A 164 -4.46 9.45 13.21
CA ASP A 164 -5.65 10.18 13.62
C ASP A 164 -6.47 10.65 12.42
N VAL A 165 -7.74 11.04 12.66
CA VAL A 165 -8.68 11.43 11.59
C VAL A 165 -8.13 12.56 10.72
N ASN A 166 -7.51 13.58 11.34
CA ASN A 166 -7.00 14.74 10.61
C ASN A 166 -5.79 14.34 9.74
N ALA A 167 -4.84 13.59 10.29
CA ALA A 167 -3.69 13.08 9.54
C ALA A 167 -4.13 12.18 8.38
N ALA A 168 -5.12 11.30 8.59
CA ALA A 168 -5.67 10.46 7.54
C ALA A 168 -6.35 11.28 6.44
N MET A 169 -7.03 12.37 6.76
CA MET A 169 -7.61 13.29 5.77
C MET A 169 -6.52 13.96 4.93
N VAL A 170 -5.48 14.49 5.56
CA VAL A 170 -4.34 15.11 4.86
C VAL A 170 -3.67 14.12 3.93
N VAL A 171 -3.37 12.90 4.40
CA VAL A 171 -2.76 11.86 3.57
C VAL A 171 -3.62 11.53 2.35
N LYS A 172 -4.94 11.35 2.53
CA LYS A 172 -5.85 11.08 1.41
C LYS A 172 -5.82 12.19 0.36
N GLU A 173 -5.82 13.44 0.79
CA GLU A 173 -5.77 14.58 -0.12
C GLU A 173 -4.44 14.67 -0.86
N VAL A 174 -3.31 14.47 -0.16
CA VAL A 174 -1.98 14.40 -0.78
C VAL A 174 -1.93 13.31 -1.85
N LEU A 175 -2.46 12.11 -1.57
CA LEU A 175 -2.46 11.01 -2.54
C LEU A 175 -3.28 11.33 -3.79
N LYS A 176 -4.46 11.97 -3.64
CA LYS A 176 -5.26 12.42 -4.79
C LYS A 176 -4.52 13.46 -5.63
N GLN A 177 -3.87 14.42 -5.00
CA GLN A 177 -3.09 15.45 -5.71
C GLN A 177 -1.88 14.83 -6.43
N LEU A 178 -1.17 13.90 -5.79
CA LEU A 178 -0.07 13.19 -6.45
C LEU A 178 -0.55 12.40 -7.67
N ALA A 179 -1.69 11.72 -7.57
CA ALA A 179 -2.27 11.01 -8.71
C ALA A 179 -2.68 11.98 -9.84
N SER A 180 -3.30 13.12 -9.53
CA SER A 180 -3.64 14.15 -10.52
C SER A 180 -2.41 14.73 -11.23
N GLN A 181 -1.24 14.72 -10.58
CA GLN A 181 0.06 15.08 -11.15
C GLN A 181 0.72 13.95 -11.94
N GLY A 182 0.03 12.81 -12.13
CA GLY A 182 0.52 11.68 -12.90
C GLY A 182 1.35 10.67 -12.11
N LYS A 183 1.41 10.76 -10.78
CA LYS A 183 2.00 9.70 -9.96
C LYS A 183 1.08 8.48 -9.92
N THR A 184 1.64 7.29 -9.93
CA THR A 184 0.88 6.03 -9.87
C THR A 184 0.87 5.49 -8.45
N ILE A 185 -0.29 5.07 -7.96
CA ILE A 185 -0.44 4.63 -6.57
C ILE A 185 -1.08 3.24 -6.52
N LEU A 186 -0.42 2.29 -5.88
CA LEU A 186 -1.02 1.01 -5.49
C LEU A 186 -1.35 1.07 -4.00
N PHE A 187 -2.65 1.03 -3.70
CA PHE A 187 -3.21 1.25 -2.38
C PHE A 187 -3.83 -0.04 -1.84
N CYS A 188 -3.16 -0.68 -0.88
CA CYS A 188 -3.69 -1.84 -0.16
C CYS A 188 -4.37 -1.37 1.12
N SER A 189 -5.64 -1.71 1.32
CA SER A 189 -6.35 -1.47 2.57
C SER A 189 -7.45 -2.51 2.77
N HIS A 190 -7.77 -2.77 4.03
CA HIS A 190 -8.94 -3.57 4.41
C HIS A 190 -10.19 -2.72 4.65
N ILE A 191 -10.06 -1.39 4.64
CA ILE A 191 -11.17 -0.45 4.84
C ILE A 191 -11.81 -0.13 3.48
N LEU A 192 -12.85 -0.89 3.13
CA LEU A 192 -13.46 -0.85 1.80
C LEU A 192 -14.06 0.51 1.46
N ASP A 193 -14.66 1.22 2.42
CA ASP A 193 -15.17 2.58 2.23
C ASP A 193 -14.08 3.58 1.80
N VAL A 194 -12.87 3.42 2.32
CA VAL A 194 -11.74 4.27 1.93
C VAL A 194 -11.34 3.95 0.50
N VAL A 195 -11.25 2.66 0.17
CA VAL A 195 -10.88 2.22 -1.19
C VAL A 195 -11.91 2.69 -2.21
N GLU A 196 -13.20 2.55 -1.93
CA GLU A 196 -14.28 2.97 -2.82
C GLU A 196 -14.24 4.48 -3.13
N ARG A 197 -13.85 5.32 -2.14
CA ARG A 197 -13.79 6.79 -2.30
C ARG A 197 -12.48 7.31 -2.89
N MET A 198 -11.41 6.54 -2.79
CA MET A 198 -10.07 6.99 -3.20
C MET A 198 -9.58 6.37 -4.49
N CYS A 199 -9.93 5.11 -4.74
CA CYS A 199 -9.35 4.37 -5.84
C CYS A 199 -10.16 4.57 -7.13
N THR A 200 -9.46 4.77 -8.22
CA THR A 200 -10.08 4.90 -9.55
C THR A 200 -10.48 3.54 -10.11
N ARG A 201 -9.76 2.49 -9.71
CA ARG A 201 -10.00 1.10 -10.08
C ARG A 201 -9.59 0.19 -8.92
N ILE A 202 -10.20 -0.98 -8.85
CA ILE A 202 -10.01 -1.95 -7.78
C ILE A 202 -9.68 -3.30 -8.41
N VAL A 203 -8.66 -3.96 -7.86
CA VAL A 203 -8.34 -5.36 -8.12
C VAL A 203 -8.56 -6.14 -6.84
N ILE A 204 -9.34 -7.20 -6.90
CA ILE A 204 -9.54 -8.12 -5.78
C ILE A 204 -8.77 -9.41 -6.07
N ILE A 205 -7.93 -9.80 -5.11
CA ILE A 205 -7.22 -11.08 -5.17
C ILE A 205 -7.71 -12.02 -4.07
N ASN A 206 -7.74 -13.31 -4.39
CA ASN A 206 -8.03 -14.36 -3.43
C ASN A 206 -7.19 -15.61 -3.74
N LYS A 207 -6.60 -16.21 -2.70
CA LYS A 207 -5.74 -17.41 -2.84
C LYS A 207 -4.68 -17.27 -3.94
N GLY A 208 -4.05 -16.10 -4.02
CA GLY A 208 -3.00 -15.79 -4.98
C GLY A 208 -3.46 -15.40 -6.38
N ARG A 209 -4.75 -15.43 -6.69
CA ARG A 209 -5.31 -15.13 -8.03
C ARG A 209 -6.12 -13.84 -8.03
N GLN A 210 -6.08 -13.12 -9.12
CA GLN A 210 -7.02 -12.03 -9.38
C GLN A 210 -8.40 -12.61 -9.67
N ILE A 211 -9.40 -12.14 -8.93
CA ILE A 211 -10.80 -12.60 -9.07
C ILE A 211 -11.76 -11.49 -9.52
N ALA A 212 -11.37 -10.23 -9.39
CA ALA A 212 -12.11 -9.10 -9.93
C ALA A 212 -11.16 -7.96 -10.31
N ASN A 213 -11.55 -7.15 -11.31
CA ASN A 213 -10.83 -5.96 -11.76
C ASN A 213 -11.84 -5.02 -12.41
N GLY A 214 -11.95 -3.80 -11.90
CA GLY A 214 -12.87 -2.78 -12.40
C GLY A 214 -13.06 -1.65 -11.40
N THR A 215 -13.91 -0.68 -11.73
CA THR A 215 -14.38 0.32 -10.78
C THR A 215 -15.24 -0.32 -9.69
N ALA A 216 -15.43 0.38 -8.57
CA ALA A 216 -16.33 -0.10 -7.51
C ALA A 216 -17.75 -0.38 -8.04
N GLU A 217 -18.24 0.48 -8.95
CA GLU A 217 -19.55 0.32 -9.58
C GLU A 217 -19.63 -0.93 -10.48
N GLU A 218 -18.61 -1.17 -11.31
CA GLU A 218 -18.54 -2.36 -12.16
C GLU A 218 -18.51 -3.64 -11.34
N ILE A 219 -17.74 -3.68 -10.24
CA ILE A 219 -17.66 -4.83 -9.35
C ILE A 219 -19.02 -5.08 -8.68
N ARG A 220 -19.69 -4.04 -8.17
CA ARG A 220 -21.03 -4.15 -7.60
C ARG A 220 -22.04 -4.68 -8.63
N ARG A 221 -22.04 -4.12 -9.83
CA ARG A 221 -22.94 -4.54 -10.92
C ARG A 221 -22.73 -6.01 -11.30
N THR A 222 -21.47 -6.42 -11.45
CA THR A 222 -21.14 -7.81 -11.84
C THR A 222 -21.53 -8.84 -10.79
N THR A 223 -21.48 -8.44 -9.51
CA THR A 223 -21.83 -9.33 -8.39
C THR A 223 -23.29 -9.24 -7.96
N GLY A 224 -24.05 -8.26 -8.47
CA GLY A 224 -25.41 -7.96 -8.02
C GLY A 224 -25.47 -7.39 -6.59
N ALA A 225 -24.36 -6.89 -6.05
CA ALA A 225 -24.26 -6.44 -4.68
C ALA A 225 -24.59 -4.94 -4.54
N ALA A 226 -25.23 -4.56 -3.43
CA ALA A 226 -25.56 -3.17 -3.14
C ALA A 226 -24.34 -2.33 -2.72
N THR A 227 -23.35 -2.96 -2.07
CA THR A 227 -22.13 -2.30 -1.57
C THR A 227 -20.88 -3.04 -2.03
N LEU A 228 -19.73 -2.36 -2.04
CA LEU A 228 -18.44 -2.99 -2.32
C LEU A 228 -18.09 -4.07 -1.27
N GLU A 229 -18.51 -3.88 -0.02
CA GLU A 229 -18.32 -4.86 1.05
C GLU A 229 -19.09 -6.16 0.79
N ALA A 230 -20.35 -6.06 0.37
CA ALA A 230 -21.15 -7.23 -0.02
C ALA A 230 -20.56 -7.94 -1.25
N ALA A 231 -20.10 -7.17 -2.25
CA ALA A 231 -19.42 -7.72 -3.43
C ALA A 231 -18.13 -8.45 -3.04
N PHE A 232 -17.30 -7.84 -2.20
CA PHE A 232 -16.06 -8.44 -1.71
C PHE A 232 -16.32 -9.74 -0.94
N SER A 233 -17.31 -9.73 -0.04
CA SER A 233 -17.71 -10.91 0.74
C SER A 233 -18.17 -12.06 -0.17
N HIS A 234 -19.00 -11.76 -1.18
CA HIS A 234 -19.46 -12.72 -2.16
C HIS A 234 -18.29 -13.34 -2.97
N LEU A 235 -17.39 -12.50 -3.50
CA LEU A 235 -16.26 -12.93 -4.32
C LEU A 235 -15.20 -13.72 -3.54
N THR A 236 -14.98 -13.38 -2.27
CA THR A 236 -13.95 -14.04 -1.44
C THR A 236 -14.46 -15.27 -0.70
N GLY A 237 -15.76 -15.49 -0.71
CA GLY A 237 -16.39 -16.57 0.04
C GLY A 237 -16.30 -16.36 1.55
N SER A 238 -16.30 -15.10 2.00
CA SER A 238 -16.33 -14.76 3.42
C SER A 238 -17.57 -15.38 4.07
N ARG A 239 -17.40 -15.90 5.30
CA ARG A 239 -18.49 -16.55 6.02
C ARG A 239 -19.62 -15.54 6.28
N ASP A 240 -20.85 -16.01 6.21
CA ASP A 240 -22.02 -15.28 6.68
C ASP A 240 -21.82 -14.81 8.13
N ALA A 241 -21.47 -13.54 8.27
CA ALA A 241 -21.18 -12.94 9.58
C ALA A 241 -22.42 -12.99 10.50
N ALA A 242 -23.63 -12.85 9.92
CA ALA A 242 -24.88 -12.92 10.65
C ALA A 242 -25.12 -14.34 11.20
N GLY A 243 -24.92 -15.37 10.38
CA GLY A 243 -25.05 -16.75 10.83
C GLY A 243 -23.97 -17.17 11.84
N VAL A 244 -22.77 -16.61 11.75
CA VAL A 244 -21.73 -16.81 12.78
C VAL A 244 -22.12 -16.12 14.08
N ALA A 245 -22.55 -14.85 14.03
CA ALA A 245 -22.98 -14.09 15.21
C ALA A 245 -24.15 -14.79 15.92
N GLN A 246 -25.15 -15.23 15.17
CA GLN A 246 -26.29 -15.97 15.75
C GLN A 246 -25.84 -17.24 16.49
N ARG A 247 -24.91 -18.01 15.93
CA ARG A 247 -24.36 -19.21 16.60
C ARG A 247 -23.57 -18.86 17.86
N VAL A 248 -22.81 -17.76 17.87
CA VAL A 248 -22.10 -17.29 19.06
C VAL A 248 -23.09 -16.89 20.17
N VAL A 249 -24.12 -16.08 19.84
CA VAL A 249 -25.15 -15.68 20.78
C VAL A 249 -25.86 -16.92 21.36
N THR A 250 -26.29 -17.84 20.49
CA THR A 250 -26.94 -19.09 20.93
C THR A 250 -26.02 -19.94 21.81
N ALA A 251 -24.71 -19.95 21.55
CA ALA A 251 -23.75 -20.71 22.38
C ALA A 251 -23.55 -20.10 23.78
N ILE A 252 -23.63 -18.75 23.89
CA ILE A 252 -23.50 -18.04 25.18
C ILE A 252 -24.80 -18.16 26.02
N GLU A 253 -25.96 -18.22 25.37
CA GLU A 253 -27.27 -18.33 26.03
C GLU A 253 -27.61 -19.77 26.47
N ARG A 254 -26.84 -20.77 26.05
CA ARG A 254 -26.98 -22.14 26.57
C ARG A 254 -26.31 -22.22 27.93
N THR A 255 -27.12 -22.06 28.97
CA THR A 255 -26.81 -22.36 30.39
C THR A 255 -27.11 -23.82 30.70
#